data_339abc7be85463ca2babd9d00bdf6d22
#
_entry.id   339abc7be85463ca2babd9d00bdf6d22
#
_cell.length_a   1.000
_cell.length_b   1.000
_cell.length_c   1.000
_cell.angle_alpha   90.00
_cell.angle_beta   90.00
_cell.angle_gamma   90.00
#
_symmetry.space_group_name_H-M   'P 1'
#
loop_
_entity.id
_entity.type
_entity.pdbx_description
1 polymer ?
#
loop_
_entity_poly.entity_id
_entity_poly.type
_entity_poly.pdbx_seq_one_letter_code
_entity_poly.pdbx_strand_id
1 'polypeptide(L)'
;MKRIDELFLELPFFGSRQMRNFLRDEGHLIGRNRVRRLMRKMSLMAVYQKPKTSQPHPQHKTYPYLLRGKAITRPNQVWCADITYIPMRRGFLYLVAIMDWHSRAVLAWRVSNTMDADFCVAALEDAMNRYGVPEIFNTDQGSQFTSYEFTKTLREAGARISMDGRGRWMDNVMIERLWRSLKYECLCLREIETGSELCRVLAWWFGFYNNRRPHKTFDGRKPMEIYQQYKPEGVPPLISPRWAA
;
A
#
# COMPACT_ATOMS: atom_id res chain seq x y z
N MET A 1 -30.71 -29.61 15.22
CA MET A 1 -29.25 -29.59 14.99
C MET A 1 -28.96 -30.03 13.55
N LYS A 2 -29.45 -31.20 13.14
CA LYS A 2 -29.23 -31.69 11.75
C LYS A 2 -29.58 -30.59 10.69
N ARG A 3 -30.77 -29.99 10.75
CA ARG A 3 -31.17 -28.96 9.80
C ARG A 3 -30.31 -27.70 9.83
N ILE A 4 -29.80 -27.30 11.00
CA ILE A 4 -28.85 -26.18 11.11
C ILE A 4 -27.51 -26.53 10.43
N ASP A 5 -27.06 -27.74 10.53
CA ASP A 5 -25.83 -28.23 9.92
C ASP A 5 -25.95 -28.24 8.38
N GLU A 6 -27.02 -28.82 7.85
CA GLU A 6 -27.35 -28.81 6.44
C GLU A 6 -27.38 -27.41 5.85
N LEU A 7 -28.10 -26.48 6.49
CA LEU A 7 -28.17 -25.07 6.07
C LEU A 7 -26.81 -24.37 6.17
N PHE A 8 -25.98 -24.74 7.13
CA PHE A 8 -24.65 -24.16 7.27
C PHE A 8 -23.69 -24.65 6.20
N LEU A 9 -23.80 -25.89 5.78
CA LEU A 9 -23.02 -26.42 4.66
C LEU A 9 -23.38 -25.75 3.33
N GLU A 10 -24.65 -25.43 3.13
CA GLU A 10 -25.15 -24.72 1.95
C GLU A 10 -24.82 -23.21 2.00
N LEU A 11 -25.01 -22.59 3.17
CA LEU A 11 -24.92 -21.16 3.39
C LEU A 11 -23.98 -20.80 4.56
N PRO A 12 -22.67 -21.04 4.44
CA PRO A 12 -21.71 -20.92 5.54
C PRO A 12 -21.54 -19.51 6.09
N PHE A 13 -22.04 -18.51 5.36
CA PHE A 13 -22.04 -17.10 5.78
C PHE A 13 -23.26 -16.73 6.64
N PHE A 14 -24.20 -17.65 6.88
CA PHE A 14 -25.38 -17.39 7.72
C PHE A 14 -25.00 -17.31 9.20
N GLY A 15 -25.20 -16.13 9.78
CA GLY A 15 -25.17 -15.95 11.23
C GLY A 15 -26.49 -16.37 11.89
N SER A 16 -26.50 -16.41 13.22
CA SER A 16 -27.65 -16.86 14.00
C SER A 16 -28.97 -16.11 13.72
N ARG A 17 -28.91 -14.89 13.16
CA ARG A 17 -30.12 -14.14 12.76
C ARG A 17 -30.73 -14.69 11.48
N GLN A 18 -29.94 -14.86 10.46
CA GLN A 18 -30.35 -15.39 9.16
C GLN A 18 -30.77 -16.85 9.29
N MET A 19 -29.98 -17.66 9.99
CA MET A 19 -30.29 -19.05 10.32
C MET A 19 -31.65 -19.19 11.02
N ARG A 20 -31.95 -18.32 12.01
CA ARG A 20 -33.28 -18.32 12.67
C ARG A 20 -34.40 -17.99 11.69
N ASN A 21 -34.24 -16.98 10.83
CA ASN A 21 -35.27 -16.58 9.87
C ASN A 21 -35.57 -17.74 8.92
N PHE A 22 -34.54 -18.33 8.33
CA PHE A 22 -34.69 -19.45 7.42
C PHE A 22 -35.38 -20.65 8.04
N LEU A 23 -35.01 -21.03 9.27
CA LEU A 23 -35.68 -22.08 10.02
C LEU A 23 -37.16 -21.77 10.33
N ARG A 24 -37.51 -20.50 10.52
CA ARG A 24 -38.90 -20.08 10.73
C ARG A 24 -39.70 -20.15 9.44
N ASP A 25 -39.12 -19.80 8.32
CA ASP A 25 -39.75 -19.93 7.00
C ASP A 25 -40.04 -21.41 6.67
N GLU A 26 -39.22 -22.33 7.20
CA GLU A 26 -39.43 -23.79 7.15
C GLU A 26 -40.41 -24.30 8.22
N GLY A 27 -41.08 -23.44 8.99
CA GLY A 27 -42.06 -23.80 10.03
C GLY A 27 -41.49 -24.11 11.39
N HIS A 28 -40.18 -23.93 11.63
CA HIS A 28 -39.57 -24.18 12.95
C HIS A 28 -39.73 -22.97 13.88
N LEU A 29 -40.59 -23.03 14.88
CA LEU A 29 -40.76 -22.00 15.90
C LEU A 29 -39.55 -21.95 16.85
N ILE A 30 -38.47 -21.31 16.43
CA ILE A 30 -37.22 -21.23 17.17
C ILE A 30 -36.78 -19.78 17.40
N GLY A 31 -36.28 -19.48 18.61
CA GLY A 31 -35.71 -18.17 18.93
C GLY A 31 -34.22 -18.08 18.61
N ARG A 32 -33.73 -16.84 18.36
CA ARG A 32 -32.32 -16.56 18.00
C ARG A 32 -31.32 -17.11 19.04
N ASN A 33 -31.64 -16.97 20.35
CA ASN A 33 -30.73 -17.41 21.40
C ASN A 33 -30.57 -18.94 21.41
N ARG A 34 -31.61 -19.68 21.09
CA ARG A 34 -31.56 -21.14 20.96
C ARG A 34 -30.71 -21.52 19.72
N VAL A 35 -30.93 -20.88 18.57
CA VAL A 35 -30.11 -21.11 17.38
C VAL A 35 -28.64 -20.82 17.66
N ARG A 36 -28.33 -19.66 18.26
CA ARG A 36 -26.95 -19.29 18.64
C ARG A 36 -26.30 -20.33 19.57
N ARG A 37 -27.03 -20.84 20.56
CA ARG A 37 -26.53 -21.89 21.46
C ARG A 37 -26.26 -23.20 20.71
N LEU A 38 -27.15 -23.59 19.80
CA LEU A 38 -26.99 -24.81 19.02
C LEU A 38 -25.81 -24.70 18.04
N MET A 39 -25.68 -23.59 17.31
CA MET A 39 -24.52 -23.32 16.44
C MET A 39 -23.21 -23.40 17.24
N ARG A 40 -23.16 -22.76 18.43
CA ARG A 40 -21.97 -22.84 19.30
C ARG A 40 -21.66 -24.27 19.74
N LYS A 41 -22.69 -25.07 20.11
CA LYS A 41 -22.53 -26.48 20.51
C LYS A 41 -21.96 -27.34 19.35
N MET A 42 -22.25 -26.97 18.11
CA MET A 42 -21.73 -27.64 16.89
C MET A 42 -20.44 -26.99 16.37
N SER A 43 -19.89 -26.02 17.09
CA SER A 43 -18.71 -25.24 16.63
C SER A 43 -18.91 -24.51 15.29
N LEU A 44 -20.15 -24.22 14.91
CA LEU A 44 -20.50 -23.52 13.69
C LEU A 44 -20.39 -22.00 13.88
N MET A 45 -19.57 -21.36 13.08
CA MET A 45 -19.43 -19.91 13.02
C MET A 45 -19.59 -19.42 11.59
N ALA A 46 -20.40 -18.39 11.38
CA ALA A 46 -20.54 -17.79 10.06
C ALA A 46 -19.18 -17.38 9.50
N VAL A 47 -18.96 -17.71 8.22
CA VAL A 47 -17.78 -17.26 7.50
C VAL A 47 -17.96 -15.78 7.16
N TYR A 48 -17.18 -14.92 7.79
CA TYR A 48 -17.14 -13.49 7.50
C TYR A 48 -15.74 -12.94 7.78
N GLN A 49 -15.44 -11.83 7.16
CA GLN A 49 -14.18 -11.14 7.43
C GLN A 49 -14.20 -10.62 8.88
N LYS A 50 -13.28 -11.14 9.69
CA LYS A 50 -13.15 -10.69 11.09
C LYS A 50 -12.66 -9.25 11.13
N PRO A 51 -13.16 -8.39 12.04
CA PRO A 51 -12.56 -7.07 12.27
C PRO A 51 -11.11 -7.24 12.71
N LYS A 52 -10.29 -6.27 12.31
CA LYS A 52 -8.83 -6.21 12.48
C LYS A 52 -8.29 -7.01 13.66
N THR A 53 -7.49 -8.02 13.35
CA THR A 53 -6.79 -8.84 14.35
C THR A 53 -5.40 -8.30 14.69
N SER A 54 -4.85 -7.38 13.89
CA SER A 54 -3.55 -6.76 14.14
C SER A 54 -3.66 -5.73 15.26
N GLN A 55 -3.00 -5.99 16.38
CA GLN A 55 -2.79 -4.98 17.42
C GLN A 55 -1.54 -4.17 17.09
N PRO A 56 -1.58 -2.82 17.21
CA PRO A 56 -0.38 -2.00 17.07
C PRO A 56 0.67 -2.44 18.08
N HIS A 57 1.92 -2.60 17.64
CA HIS A 57 3.01 -2.89 18.56
C HIS A 57 3.24 -1.66 19.47
N PRO A 58 3.42 -1.81 20.80
CA PRO A 58 3.57 -0.69 21.74
C PRO A 58 4.70 0.29 21.39
N GLN A 59 5.73 -0.19 20.68
CA GLN A 59 6.88 0.62 20.25
C GLN A 59 6.67 1.37 18.94
N HIS A 60 5.55 1.17 18.23
CA HIS A 60 5.24 1.87 17.00
C HIS A 60 4.82 3.32 17.31
N LYS A 61 5.76 4.23 17.11
CA LYS A 61 5.54 5.67 17.31
C LYS A 61 4.80 6.25 16.11
N THR A 62 3.66 6.87 16.34
CA THR A 62 2.97 7.68 15.32
C THR A 62 3.48 9.13 15.35
N TYR A 63 3.61 9.73 14.18
CA TYR A 63 4.09 11.09 14.01
C TYR A 63 2.95 12.00 13.57
N PRO A 64 3.00 13.31 13.88
CA PRO A 64 1.97 14.25 13.48
C PRO A 64 1.96 14.47 11.97
N TYR A 65 0.78 14.82 11.42
CA TYR A 65 0.65 15.22 10.01
C TYR A 65 1.16 16.66 9.81
N LEU A 66 2.19 16.81 8.99
CA LEU A 66 2.92 18.08 8.81
C LEU A 66 2.53 18.84 7.53
N LEU A 67 1.62 18.31 6.71
CA LEU A 67 1.36 18.85 5.36
C LEU A 67 0.09 19.68 5.24
N ARG A 68 -0.66 19.88 6.33
CA ARG A 68 -1.90 20.67 6.30
C ARG A 68 -1.60 22.11 5.88
N GLY A 69 -2.20 22.54 4.76
CA GLY A 69 -2.05 23.90 4.23
C GLY A 69 -0.65 24.22 3.69
N LYS A 70 0.24 23.24 3.60
CA LYS A 70 1.59 23.44 3.06
C LYS A 70 1.58 23.39 1.54
N ALA A 71 2.00 24.45 0.88
CA ALA A 71 2.26 24.45 -0.55
C ALA A 71 3.53 23.65 -0.84
N ILE A 72 3.43 22.70 -1.77
CA ILE A 72 4.56 21.88 -2.24
C ILE A 72 5.02 22.48 -3.58
N THR A 73 6.13 23.19 -3.55
CA THR A 73 6.58 24.04 -4.67
C THR A 73 7.83 23.54 -5.38
N ARG A 74 8.54 22.55 -4.82
CA ARG A 74 9.80 22.04 -5.37
C ARG A 74 10.01 20.55 -5.08
N PRO A 75 10.81 19.86 -5.91
CA PRO A 75 11.24 18.50 -5.60
C PRO A 75 11.99 18.41 -4.27
N ASN A 76 12.00 17.22 -3.69
CA ASN A 76 12.62 16.90 -2.40
C ASN A 76 12.05 17.68 -1.19
N GLN A 77 10.99 18.45 -1.37
CA GLN A 77 10.30 19.07 -0.26
C GLN A 77 9.46 18.05 0.51
N VAL A 78 8.75 17.17 -0.20
CA VAL A 78 7.98 16.08 0.39
C VAL A 78 8.11 14.83 -0.46
N TRP A 79 8.51 13.73 0.15
CA TRP A 79 8.36 12.41 -0.43
C TRP A 79 7.23 11.66 0.24
N CYS A 80 6.60 10.74 -0.49
CA CYS A 80 5.65 9.80 0.08
C CYS A 80 5.99 8.36 -0.29
N ALA A 81 5.57 7.44 0.56
CA ALA A 81 5.68 6.00 0.30
C ALA A 81 4.37 5.28 0.64
N ASP A 82 4.14 4.20 -0.06
CA ASP A 82 3.04 3.28 0.19
C ASP A 82 3.38 1.88 -0.33
N ILE A 83 2.64 0.88 0.15
CA ILE A 83 2.78 -0.51 -0.25
C ILE A 83 1.52 -0.97 -0.97
N THR A 84 1.68 -1.61 -2.13
CA THR A 84 0.58 -2.28 -2.80
C THR A 84 0.80 -3.77 -2.95
N TYR A 85 -0.30 -4.53 -3.00
CA TYR A 85 -0.30 -5.96 -3.26
C TYR A 85 -0.41 -6.21 -4.75
N ILE A 86 0.43 -7.10 -5.25
CA ILE A 86 0.38 -7.59 -6.63
C ILE A 86 -0.02 -9.07 -6.57
N PRO A 87 -1.25 -9.43 -7.01
CA PRO A 87 -1.67 -10.81 -7.05
C PRO A 87 -0.83 -11.58 -8.07
N MET A 88 -0.35 -12.75 -7.67
CA MET A 88 0.37 -13.70 -8.49
C MET A 88 -0.45 -14.99 -8.61
N ARG A 89 -0.11 -15.86 -9.54
CA ARG A 89 -0.79 -17.15 -9.71
C ARG A 89 -0.87 -17.96 -8.40
N ARG A 90 0.13 -17.81 -7.51
CA ARG A 90 0.16 -18.40 -6.18
C ARG A 90 0.53 -17.34 -5.16
N GLY A 91 -0.48 -16.76 -4.47
CA GLY A 91 -0.26 -15.77 -3.42
C GLY A 91 -0.09 -14.34 -3.93
N PHE A 92 0.74 -13.56 -3.27
CA PHE A 92 0.95 -12.15 -3.53
C PHE A 92 2.43 -11.80 -3.44
N LEU A 93 2.84 -10.77 -4.18
CA LEU A 93 4.07 -10.03 -3.94
C LEU A 93 3.71 -8.61 -3.47
N TYR A 94 4.56 -8.05 -2.65
CA TYR A 94 4.43 -6.70 -2.12
C TYR A 94 5.33 -5.76 -2.90
N LEU A 95 4.81 -4.62 -3.26
CA LEU A 95 5.56 -3.57 -3.94
C LEU A 95 5.49 -2.30 -3.11
N VAL A 96 6.63 -1.80 -2.66
CA VAL A 96 6.77 -0.44 -2.12
C VAL A 96 7.29 0.50 -3.20
N ALA A 97 6.81 1.73 -3.22
CA ALA A 97 7.40 2.79 -4.02
C ALA A 97 7.54 4.07 -3.19
N ILE A 98 8.57 4.84 -3.53
CA ILE A 98 8.84 6.16 -2.99
C ILE A 98 8.68 7.17 -4.12
N MET A 99 7.87 8.18 -3.90
CA MET A 99 7.51 9.19 -4.87
C MET A 99 7.81 10.59 -4.34
N ASP A 100 8.41 11.42 -5.17
CA ASP A 100 8.46 12.86 -4.92
C ASP A 100 7.07 13.49 -5.14
N TRP A 101 6.59 14.21 -4.15
CA TRP A 101 5.23 14.72 -4.19
C TRP A 101 5.04 15.87 -5.18
N HIS A 102 6.05 16.71 -5.39
CA HIS A 102 5.97 17.81 -6.32
C HIS A 102 5.93 17.32 -7.79
N SER A 103 6.92 16.54 -8.17
CA SER A 103 7.12 16.08 -9.55
C SER A 103 6.34 14.82 -9.92
N ARG A 104 5.84 14.07 -8.94
CA ARG A 104 5.27 12.72 -9.11
C ARG A 104 6.29 11.69 -9.59
N ALA A 105 7.57 12.00 -9.62
CA ALA A 105 8.61 11.06 -10.01
C ALA A 105 8.71 9.92 -8.98
N VAL A 106 8.75 8.69 -9.45
CA VAL A 106 9.04 7.52 -8.62
C VAL A 106 10.55 7.41 -8.49
N LEU A 107 11.04 7.62 -7.28
CA LEU A 107 12.47 7.70 -6.97
C LEU A 107 13.09 6.34 -6.73
N ALA A 108 12.37 5.47 -6.02
CA ALA A 108 12.75 4.10 -5.78
C ALA A 108 11.54 3.20 -5.64
N TRP A 109 11.74 1.91 -5.86
CA TRP A 109 10.75 0.87 -5.64
C TRP A 109 11.43 -0.46 -5.33
N ARG A 110 10.75 -1.33 -4.57
CA ARG A 110 11.22 -2.69 -4.23
C ARG A 110 10.05 -3.66 -4.21
N VAL A 111 10.35 -4.91 -4.56
CA VAL A 111 9.41 -6.04 -4.47
C VAL A 111 9.87 -7.00 -3.38
N SER A 112 8.94 -7.50 -2.59
CA SER A 112 9.20 -8.53 -1.57
C SER A 112 8.11 -9.60 -1.60
N ASN A 113 8.43 -10.79 -1.16
CA ASN A 113 7.48 -11.87 -0.88
C ASN A 113 7.03 -11.87 0.59
N THR A 114 7.65 -11.06 1.44
CA THR A 114 7.28 -10.82 2.84
C THR A 114 6.87 -9.38 3.05
N MET A 115 6.03 -9.15 4.05
CA MET A 115 5.54 -7.81 4.42
C MET A 115 6.25 -7.31 5.68
N ASP A 116 7.58 -7.43 5.71
CA ASP A 116 8.47 -6.89 6.76
C ASP A 116 8.83 -5.41 6.50
N ALA A 117 9.67 -4.82 7.35
CA ALA A 117 10.09 -3.43 7.17
C ALA A 117 11.33 -3.30 6.25
N ASP A 118 12.11 -4.37 6.09
CA ASP A 118 13.45 -4.34 5.48
C ASP A 118 13.42 -3.87 4.03
N PHE A 119 12.44 -4.35 3.22
CA PHE A 119 12.35 -3.92 1.83
C PHE A 119 11.92 -2.46 1.68
N CYS A 120 11.20 -1.92 2.68
CA CYS A 120 10.85 -0.50 2.73
C CYS A 120 12.07 0.36 3.09
N VAL A 121 12.88 -0.10 4.04
CA VAL A 121 14.14 0.56 4.42
C VAL A 121 15.11 0.55 3.23
N ALA A 122 15.28 -0.58 2.56
CA ALA A 122 16.14 -0.69 1.38
C ALA A 122 15.68 0.23 0.22
N ALA A 123 14.36 0.39 0.03
CA ALA A 123 13.84 1.35 -0.95
C ALA A 123 14.11 2.80 -0.55
N LEU A 124 14.01 3.11 0.77
CA LEU A 124 14.30 4.44 1.30
C LEU A 124 15.77 4.82 1.11
N GLU A 125 16.67 3.92 1.47
CA GLU A 125 18.13 4.10 1.30
C GLU A 125 18.49 4.29 -0.17
N ASP A 126 17.93 3.49 -1.08
CA ASP A 126 18.12 3.66 -2.52
C ASP A 126 17.67 5.05 -3.00
N ALA A 127 16.51 5.52 -2.55
CA ALA A 127 16.01 6.83 -2.90
C ALA A 127 16.93 7.94 -2.38
N MET A 128 17.32 7.88 -1.11
CA MET A 128 18.18 8.90 -0.50
C MET A 128 19.57 8.92 -1.11
N ASN A 129 20.16 7.78 -1.42
CA ASN A 129 21.48 7.68 -2.04
C ASN A 129 21.53 8.29 -3.45
N ARG A 130 20.41 8.24 -4.19
CA ARG A 130 20.35 8.74 -5.57
C ARG A 130 19.87 10.18 -5.67
N TYR A 131 18.99 10.59 -4.79
CA TYR A 131 18.24 11.84 -4.95
C TYR A 131 18.40 12.80 -3.76
N GLY A 132 19.19 12.44 -2.76
CA GLY A 132 19.35 13.20 -1.52
C GLY A 132 18.22 12.94 -0.54
N VAL A 133 18.13 13.78 0.50
CA VAL A 133 17.18 13.60 1.60
C VAL A 133 16.02 14.58 1.46
N PRO A 134 14.75 14.15 1.61
CA PRO A 134 13.62 15.07 1.58
C PRO A 134 13.53 15.88 2.88
N GLU A 135 12.89 17.05 2.84
CA GLU A 135 12.58 17.80 4.05
C GLU A 135 11.56 17.09 4.93
N ILE A 136 10.53 16.50 4.29
CA ILE A 136 9.46 15.76 4.95
C ILE A 136 9.24 14.44 4.21
N PHE A 137 9.12 13.37 4.98
CA PHE A 137 8.70 12.07 4.47
C PHE A 137 7.32 11.73 5.00
N ASN A 138 6.35 11.53 4.11
CA ASN A 138 4.95 11.26 4.44
C ASN A 138 4.57 9.82 4.16
N THR A 139 3.95 9.15 5.13
CA THR A 139 3.43 7.77 4.99
C THR A 139 2.09 7.62 5.69
N ASP A 140 1.45 6.50 5.47
CA ASP A 140 0.37 6.04 6.34
C ASP A 140 0.93 5.54 7.71
N GLN A 141 0.04 5.08 8.57
CA GLN A 141 0.40 4.49 9.87
C GLN A 141 0.61 2.97 9.78
N GLY A 142 1.02 2.45 8.63
CA GLY A 142 1.34 1.04 8.43
C GLY A 142 2.48 0.56 9.34
N SER A 143 2.45 -0.72 9.72
CA SER A 143 3.45 -1.30 10.63
C SER A 143 4.87 -1.20 10.09
N GLN A 144 5.06 -1.27 8.78
CA GLN A 144 6.37 -1.15 8.11
C GLN A 144 6.95 0.25 8.27
N PHE A 145 6.11 1.28 8.08
CA PHE A 145 6.52 2.69 8.14
C PHE A 145 6.60 3.24 9.57
N THR A 146 5.94 2.58 10.53
CA THR A 146 6.05 2.90 11.96
C THR A 146 7.12 2.07 12.67
N SER A 147 7.82 1.18 11.96
CA SER A 147 8.92 0.38 12.51
C SER A 147 10.06 1.27 13.01
N TYR A 148 10.79 0.74 13.98
CA TYR A 148 11.94 1.46 14.54
C TYR A 148 13.01 1.71 13.48
N GLU A 149 13.32 0.71 12.66
CA GLU A 149 14.35 0.75 11.62
C GLU A 149 14.02 1.82 10.58
N PHE A 150 12.79 1.85 10.03
CA PHE A 150 12.39 2.82 9.04
C PHE A 150 12.41 4.26 9.57
N THR A 151 11.84 4.46 10.76
CA THR A 151 11.80 5.79 11.39
C THR A 151 13.17 6.26 11.88
N LYS A 152 14.07 5.33 12.27
CA LYS A 152 15.45 5.60 12.62
C LYS A 152 16.22 6.10 11.40
N THR A 153 16.15 5.40 10.27
CA THR A 153 16.81 5.78 9.01
C THR A 153 16.44 7.21 8.59
N LEU A 154 15.16 7.56 8.63
CA LEU A 154 14.71 8.92 8.31
C LEU A 154 15.25 9.98 9.30
N ARG A 155 15.24 9.69 10.59
CA ARG A 155 15.73 10.63 11.61
C ARG A 155 17.23 10.86 11.52
N GLU A 156 18.01 9.80 11.32
CA GLU A 156 19.46 9.88 11.15
C GLU A 156 19.83 10.67 9.89
N ALA A 157 19.03 10.55 8.84
CA ALA A 157 19.17 11.36 7.63
C ALA A 157 18.72 12.82 7.78
N GLY A 158 18.07 13.19 8.88
CA GLY A 158 17.57 14.55 9.13
C GLY A 158 16.20 14.86 8.51
N ALA A 159 15.49 13.88 7.93
CA ALA A 159 14.16 14.07 7.38
C ALA A 159 13.11 14.17 8.50
N ARG A 160 12.15 15.07 8.34
CA ARG A 160 10.98 15.15 9.24
C ARG A 160 9.94 14.13 8.83
N ILE A 161 9.44 13.36 9.78
CA ILE A 161 8.42 12.32 9.53
C ILE A 161 7.04 12.92 9.69
N SER A 162 6.18 12.68 8.71
CA SER A 162 4.76 13.00 8.70
C SER A 162 3.95 11.73 8.50
N MET A 163 2.86 11.57 9.23
CA MET A 163 1.97 10.42 9.06
C MET A 163 0.54 10.88 8.87
N ASP A 164 -0.14 10.24 7.92
CA ASP A 164 -1.54 10.51 7.62
C ASP A 164 -2.43 10.23 8.83
N GLY A 165 -3.43 11.08 9.04
CA GLY A 165 -4.43 10.84 10.08
C GLY A 165 -5.29 9.62 9.75
N ARG A 166 -5.72 8.86 10.76
CA ARG A 166 -6.63 7.71 10.57
C ARG A 166 -7.86 8.13 9.78
N GLY A 167 -8.11 7.45 8.65
CA GLY A 167 -9.28 7.67 7.79
C GLY A 167 -9.17 8.86 6.83
N ARG A 168 -8.01 9.50 6.68
CA ARG A 168 -7.77 10.60 5.75
C ARG A 168 -7.10 10.12 4.46
N TRP A 169 -7.87 9.46 3.61
CA TRP A 169 -7.42 8.96 2.32
C TRP A 169 -6.87 10.06 1.36
N MET A 170 -7.28 11.31 1.53
CA MET A 170 -6.78 12.41 0.69
C MET A 170 -5.30 12.73 0.91
N ASP A 171 -4.76 12.36 2.04
CA ASP A 171 -3.39 12.70 2.41
C ASP A 171 -2.34 11.84 1.66
N ASN A 172 -2.76 10.70 1.04
CA ASN A 172 -1.89 9.83 0.25
C ASN A 172 -2.38 9.58 -1.20
N VAL A 173 -3.33 10.42 -1.68
CA VAL A 173 -3.99 10.25 -2.98
C VAL A 173 -3.04 10.17 -4.17
N MET A 174 -1.82 10.72 -4.05
CA MET A 174 -0.88 10.78 -5.16
C MET A 174 -0.30 9.41 -5.48
N ILE A 175 0.11 8.67 -4.45
CA ILE A 175 0.66 7.33 -4.62
C ILE A 175 -0.45 6.30 -4.87
N GLU A 176 -1.66 6.53 -4.36
CA GLU A 176 -2.83 5.71 -4.70
C GLU A 176 -3.16 5.81 -6.21
N ARG A 177 -3.03 7.01 -6.80
CA ARG A 177 -3.16 7.19 -8.26
C ARG A 177 -2.05 6.49 -9.04
N LEU A 178 -0.83 6.44 -8.52
CA LEU A 178 0.26 5.66 -9.10
C LEU A 178 -0.13 4.19 -9.18
N TRP A 179 -0.63 3.61 -8.07
CA TRP A 179 -1.07 2.22 -8.05
C TRP A 179 -2.19 1.93 -9.03
N ARG A 180 -3.15 2.85 -9.15
CA ARG A 180 -4.20 2.72 -10.15
C ARG A 180 -3.62 2.68 -11.57
N SER A 181 -2.72 3.62 -11.90
CA SER A 181 -2.08 3.64 -13.22
C SER A 181 -1.28 2.36 -13.47
N LEU A 182 -0.44 1.93 -12.51
CA LEU A 182 0.33 0.70 -12.63
C LEU A 182 -0.57 -0.52 -12.88
N LYS A 183 -1.63 -0.67 -12.10
CA LYS A 183 -2.53 -1.83 -12.22
C LYS A 183 -3.24 -1.84 -13.56
N TYR A 184 -3.86 -0.75 -13.97
CA TYR A 184 -4.66 -0.71 -15.20
C TYR A 184 -3.84 -0.58 -16.49
N GLU A 185 -2.72 0.14 -16.45
CA GLU A 185 -1.90 0.39 -17.64
C GLU A 185 -0.82 -0.69 -17.85
N CYS A 186 -0.55 -1.53 -16.85
CA CYS A 186 0.53 -2.51 -16.91
C CYS A 186 0.12 -3.91 -16.45
N LEU A 187 -0.23 -4.07 -15.16
CA LEU A 187 -0.38 -5.40 -14.56
C LEU A 187 -1.60 -6.14 -15.09
N CYS A 188 -2.75 -5.47 -15.23
CA CYS A 188 -3.99 -6.09 -15.75
C CYS A 188 -3.91 -6.48 -17.24
N LEU A 189 -2.90 -6.00 -17.97
CA LEU A 189 -2.71 -6.27 -19.38
C LEU A 189 -1.71 -7.41 -19.65
N ARG A 190 -1.16 -8.03 -18.61
CA ARG A 190 -0.10 -9.04 -18.72
C ARG A 190 -0.35 -10.22 -17.81
N GLU A 191 -0.06 -11.40 -18.29
CA GLU A 191 0.08 -12.59 -17.47
C GLU A 191 1.51 -12.65 -16.93
N ILE A 192 1.67 -12.47 -15.62
CA ILE A 192 2.97 -12.47 -14.94
C ILE A 192 3.01 -13.69 -14.02
N GLU A 193 3.89 -14.62 -14.32
CA GLU A 193 3.96 -15.89 -13.59
C GLU A 193 5.00 -15.88 -12.47
N THR A 194 6.11 -15.17 -12.66
CA THR A 194 7.26 -15.20 -11.73
C THR A 194 7.60 -13.82 -11.17
N GLY A 195 8.22 -13.79 -9.98
CA GLY A 195 8.69 -12.55 -9.36
C GLY A 195 9.80 -11.86 -10.19
N SER A 196 10.66 -12.62 -10.87
CA SER A 196 11.69 -12.06 -11.74
C SER A 196 11.10 -11.40 -12.99
N GLU A 197 10.05 -11.99 -13.54
CA GLU A 197 9.29 -11.38 -14.64
C GLU A 197 8.60 -10.10 -14.18
N LEU A 198 7.96 -10.15 -13.00
CA LEU A 198 7.36 -8.96 -12.41
C LEU A 198 8.38 -7.83 -12.26
N CYS A 199 9.57 -8.11 -11.74
CA CYS A 199 10.63 -7.09 -11.59
C CYS A 199 11.03 -6.47 -12.93
N ARG A 200 11.15 -7.26 -14.01
CA ARG A 200 11.44 -6.74 -15.36
C ARG A 200 10.31 -5.84 -15.88
N VAL A 201 9.07 -6.28 -15.70
CA VAL A 201 7.88 -5.52 -16.12
C VAL A 201 7.78 -4.20 -15.34
N LEU A 202 8.01 -4.23 -14.04
CA LEU A 202 8.00 -3.03 -13.19
C LEU A 202 9.14 -2.06 -13.55
N ALA A 203 10.33 -2.57 -13.81
CA ALA A 203 11.47 -1.74 -14.23
C ALA A 203 11.17 -0.99 -15.53
N TRP A 204 10.61 -1.70 -16.53
CA TRP A 204 10.15 -1.09 -17.77
C TRP A 204 9.05 -0.05 -17.51
N TRP A 205 8.03 -0.40 -16.70
CA TRP A 205 6.89 0.48 -16.49
C TRP A 205 7.25 1.74 -15.69
N PHE A 206 8.05 1.65 -14.63
CA PHE A 206 8.51 2.83 -13.88
C PHE A 206 9.44 3.70 -14.72
N GLY A 207 10.26 3.10 -15.58
CA GLY A 207 11.04 3.83 -16.58
C GLY A 207 10.14 4.60 -17.55
N PHE A 208 9.11 3.96 -18.09
CA PHE A 208 8.08 4.59 -18.92
C PHE A 208 7.33 5.69 -18.18
N TYR A 209 6.84 5.42 -16.97
CA TYR A 209 6.09 6.35 -16.12
C TYR A 209 6.89 7.64 -15.86
N ASN A 210 8.13 7.51 -15.49
CA ASN A 210 8.98 8.65 -15.14
C ASN A 210 9.42 9.48 -16.36
N ASN A 211 9.72 8.83 -17.47
CA ASN A 211 10.46 9.49 -18.57
C ASN A 211 9.66 9.65 -19.88
N ARG A 212 8.53 8.96 -20.01
CA ARG A 212 7.77 8.95 -21.27
C ARG A 212 6.29 9.23 -21.10
N ARG A 213 5.69 8.84 -19.96
CA ARG A 213 4.26 9.00 -19.73
C ARG A 213 3.91 10.48 -19.49
N PRO A 214 3.06 11.09 -20.35
CA PRO A 214 2.63 12.47 -20.16
C PRO A 214 1.67 12.58 -18.98
N HIS A 215 1.81 13.62 -18.16
CA HIS A 215 0.96 13.90 -17.02
C HIS A 215 0.11 15.14 -17.23
N LYS A 216 -1.21 15.00 -17.11
CA LYS A 216 -2.17 16.11 -17.29
C LYS A 216 -1.88 17.28 -16.33
N THR A 217 -1.47 17.00 -15.10
CA THR A 217 -1.12 18.02 -14.09
C THR A 217 0.05 18.92 -14.52
N PHE A 218 0.88 18.44 -15.44
CA PHE A 218 2.09 19.13 -15.90
C PHE A 218 2.03 19.46 -17.40
N ASP A 219 0.82 19.65 -17.94
CA ASP A 219 0.59 19.98 -19.34
C ASP A 219 1.31 19.02 -20.32
N GLY A 220 1.27 17.73 -19.99
CA GLY A 220 1.88 16.66 -20.78
C GLY A 220 3.37 16.43 -20.53
N ARG A 221 4.01 17.19 -19.68
CA ARG A 221 5.40 16.93 -19.29
C ARG A 221 5.50 15.69 -18.41
N LYS A 222 6.69 15.08 -18.33
CA LYS A 222 6.94 13.83 -17.63
C LYS A 222 7.42 14.10 -16.20
N PRO A 223 7.16 13.20 -15.25
CA PRO A 223 7.57 13.35 -13.85
C PRO A 223 9.07 13.68 -13.68
N MET A 224 9.94 12.97 -14.40
CA MET A 224 11.39 13.18 -14.27
C MET A 224 11.85 14.51 -14.91
N GLU A 225 11.17 15.00 -15.93
CA GLU A 225 11.45 16.35 -16.48
C GLU A 225 11.15 17.42 -15.43
N ILE A 226 10.02 17.31 -14.72
CA ILE A 226 9.66 18.25 -13.65
C ILE A 226 10.65 18.16 -12.49
N TYR A 227 11.06 16.94 -12.13
CA TYR A 227 12.03 16.72 -11.07
C TYR A 227 13.39 17.37 -11.39
N GLN A 228 13.88 17.19 -12.62
CA GLN A 228 15.20 17.65 -13.05
C GLN A 228 15.27 19.16 -13.36
N GLN A 229 14.15 19.81 -13.66
CA GLN A 229 14.10 21.26 -13.86
C GLN A 229 14.52 22.04 -12.62
N TYR A 230 14.32 21.45 -11.44
CA TYR A 230 14.78 22.01 -10.19
C TYR A 230 16.16 21.41 -9.86
N LYS A 231 17.23 22.07 -10.27
CA LYS A 231 18.59 21.73 -9.83
C LYS A 231 18.88 22.48 -8.51
N PRO A 232 18.95 21.81 -7.37
CA PRO A 232 19.61 22.42 -6.22
C PRO A 232 21.10 22.60 -6.59
N GLU A 233 21.67 23.75 -6.32
CA GLU A 233 23.10 23.98 -6.48
C GLU A 233 23.85 22.93 -5.63
N GLY A 234 24.75 22.14 -6.27
CA GLY A 234 25.61 21.18 -5.57
C GLY A 234 25.26 19.70 -5.67
N VAL A 235 24.21 19.29 -6.38
CA VAL A 235 23.95 17.86 -6.60
C VAL A 235 24.60 17.39 -7.90
N PRO A 236 25.45 16.32 -7.87
CA PRO A 236 26.05 15.78 -9.09
C PRO A 236 24.98 15.25 -10.05
N PRO A 237 25.25 15.24 -11.37
CA PRO A 237 24.31 14.75 -12.37
C PRO A 237 23.97 13.28 -12.08
N LEU A 238 22.67 12.96 -12.15
CA LEU A 238 22.15 11.61 -11.96
C LEU A 238 22.85 10.65 -12.94
N ILE A 239 23.58 9.68 -12.39
CA ILE A 239 24.16 8.60 -13.18
C ILE A 239 22.97 7.78 -13.72
N SER A 240 22.86 7.69 -15.05
CA SER A 240 21.87 6.83 -15.70
C SER A 240 22.01 5.39 -15.17
N PRO A 241 20.91 4.70 -14.88
CA PRO A 241 20.98 3.34 -14.33
C PRO A 241 21.72 2.42 -15.31
N ARG A 242 22.74 1.70 -14.83
CA ARG A 242 23.58 0.75 -15.59
C ARG A 242 22.87 -0.52 -16.10
N TRP A 243 21.56 -0.54 -16.22
CA TRP A 243 20.81 -1.71 -16.70
C TRP A 243 20.09 -1.48 -18.04
N ALA A 244 20.61 -0.56 -18.86
CA ALA A 244 20.26 -0.40 -20.26
C ALA A 244 21.39 -0.99 -21.12
N ALA A 245 21.64 -2.30 -20.99
CA ALA A 245 22.39 -3.11 -21.94
C ALA A 245 21.76 -4.50 -21.97
#